data_57f1e5f23b26ac5918c32cf3c7da99ba
#
_entry.id   57f1e5f23b26ac5918c32cf3c7da99ba
#
_cell.length_a   1.000
_cell.length_b   1.000
_cell.length_c   1.000
_cell.angle_alpha   90.00
_cell.angle_beta   90.00
_cell.angle_gamma   90.00
#
_symmetry.space_group_name_H-M   'P 1'
#
loop_
_entity.id
_entity.type
_entity.pdbx_description
1 polymer ?
#
loop_
_entity_poly.entity_id
_entity_poly.type
_entity_poly.pdbx_seq_one_letter_code
_entity_poly.pdbx_strand_id
1 'polypeptide(L)'
;GNFILDEGTIKVNLYTHVPTGTKLNEAFNKTIATVDSIRKKGFAHLAELKKEKPNAEDWQPVWTEYYEQKIRPSLLGYLKQQIISNKDNGVGEYAFRDYSMACNTDEMDALQTEIGNWLNSLKTVQAIKARFEALKRTAVGKPFVDIAGENTEGKETRLSDFVGKGNYVLVDMWASWCAPCREEIPNLAEIYNTYKDKGLVILGIATWDKKDRIIKAIGDLNMTWPQLLDTRQ
;
A
#
# COMPACT_ATOMS: atom_id res chain seq x y z
N GLY A 1 -3.39 -21.10 6.84
CA GLY A 1 -2.00 -20.82 7.22
C GLY A 1 -1.08 -20.94 6.02
N ASN A 2 0.00 -20.20 6.02
CA ASN A 2 1.02 -20.26 4.98
C ASN A 2 2.12 -21.24 5.40
N PHE A 3 2.69 -21.97 4.46
CA PHE A 3 3.86 -22.81 4.69
C PHE A 3 4.77 -22.77 3.45
N ILE A 4 6.03 -23.14 3.65
CA ILE A 4 7.01 -23.26 2.58
C ILE A 4 7.12 -24.72 2.20
N LEU A 5 7.01 -25.01 0.90
CA LEU A 5 7.31 -26.36 0.39
C LEU A 5 8.81 -26.63 0.56
N ASP A 6 9.14 -27.73 1.23
CA ASP A 6 10.48 -28.13 1.58
C ASP A 6 10.57 -29.65 1.59
N GLU A 7 11.77 -30.21 1.48
CA GLU A 7 11.97 -31.67 1.59
C GLU A 7 11.70 -32.15 3.01
N GLY A 8 10.99 -33.27 3.13
CA GLY A 8 10.65 -33.92 4.39
C GLY A 8 9.16 -33.91 4.71
N THR A 9 8.84 -34.18 5.96
CA THR A 9 7.44 -34.25 6.41
C THR A 9 7.02 -32.93 7.04
N ILE A 10 6.12 -32.21 6.38
CA ILE A 10 5.49 -30.99 6.90
C ILE A 10 4.27 -31.40 7.72
N LYS A 11 4.25 -31.02 9.00
CA LYS A 11 3.13 -31.20 9.90
C LYS A 11 2.41 -29.87 10.09
N VAL A 12 1.11 -29.81 9.87
CA VAL A 12 0.30 -28.62 10.09
C VAL A 12 -0.67 -28.87 11.24
N ASN A 13 -0.60 -28.05 12.26
CA ASN A 13 -1.55 -28.09 13.35
C ASN A 13 -2.89 -27.49 12.86
N LEU A 14 -3.97 -28.26 12.91
CA LEU A 14 -5.29 -27.89 12.41
C LEU A 14 -5.94 -26.73 13.17
N TYR A 15 -5.50 -26.44 14.40
CA TYR A 15 -6.02 -25.36 15.23
C TYR A 15 -5.20 -24.06 15.06
N THR A 16 -3.86 -24.18 15.10
CA THR A 16 -2.97 -23.03 14.99
C THR A 16 -2.58 -22.70 13.55
N HIS A 17 -2.74 -23.67 12.63
CA HIS A 17 -2.30 -23.59 11.23
C HIS A 17 -0.80 -23.31 11.07
N VAL A 18 0.00 -23.64 12.10
CA VAL A 18 1.45 -23.44 12.10
C VAL A 18 2.12 -24.68 11.51
N PRO A 19 2.87 -24.53 10.41
CA PRO A 19 3.64 -25.63 9.81
C PRO A 19 4.90 -25.92 10.62
N THR A 20 5.22 -27.20 10.80
CA THR A 20 6.43 -27.66 11.51
C THR A 20 7.03 -28.88 10.78
N GLY A 21 8.14 -29.40 11.28
CA GLY A 21 8.73 -30.67 10.83
C GLY A 21 9.84 -30.51 9.78
N THR A 22 10.09 -29.29 9.30
CA THR A 22 11.27 -28.99 8.48
C THR A 22 11.98 -27.75 9.00
N LYS A 23 13.32 -27.69 8.82
CA LYS A 23 14.13 -26.54 9.26
C LYS A 23 13.67 -25.22 8.63
N LEU A 24 13.23 -25.28 7.37
CA LEU A 24 12.80 -24.11 6.64
C LEU A 24 11.47 -23.56 7.18
N ASN A 25 10.50 -24.43 7.51
CA ASN A 25 9.24 -24.01 8.12
C ASN A 25 9.42 -23.52 9.57
N GLU A 26 10.38 -24.08 10.31
CA GLU A 26 10.75 -23.56 11.64
C GLU A 26 11.37 -22.16 11.55
N ALA A 27 12.28 -21.92 10.58
CA ALA A 27 12.86 -20.62 10.32
C ALA A 27 11.78 -19.61 9.86
N PHE A 28 10.84 -20.04 9.03
CA PHE A 28 9.69 -19.24 8.60
C PHE A 28 8.81 -18.81 9.78
N ASN A 29 8.42 -19.75 10.63
CA ASN A 29 7.64 -19.46 11.85
C ASN A 29 8.36 -18.49 12.78
N LYS A 30 9.66 -18.67 12.98
CA LYS A 30 10.48 -17.76 13.78
C LYS A 30 10.50 -16.37 13.18
N THR A 31 10.59 -16.27 11.86
CA THR A 31 10.58 -14.98 11.16
C THR A 31 9.25 -14.26 11.35
N ILE A 32 8.12 -14.95 11.13
CA ILE A 32 6.77 -14.40 11.37
C ILE A 32 6.62 -13.96 12.83
N ALA A 33 6.96 -14.82 13.80
CA ALA A 33 6.82 -14.51 15.21
C ALA A 33 7.64 -13.29 15.64
N THR A 34 8.84 -13.11 15.06
CA THR A 34 9.69 -11.94 15.35
C THR A 34 9.09 -10.67 14.77
N VAL A 35 8.65 -10.70 13.52
CA VAL A 35 7.95 -9.57 12.86
C VAL A 35 6.70 -9.17 13.64
N ASP A 36 5.89 -10.15 14.03
CA ASP A 36 4.69 -9.90 14.83
C ASP A 36 5.03 -9.30 16.21
N SER A 37 6.11 -9.75 16.84
CA SER A 37 6.58 -9.19 18.11
C SER A 37 6.98 -7.72 17.98
N ILE A 38 7.69 -7.37 16.89
CA ILE A 38 8.06 -5.96 16.62
C ILE A 38 6.80 -5.12 16.39
N ARG A 39 5.85 -5.59 15.58
CA ARG A 39 4.59 -4.89 15.29
C ARG A 39 3.72 -4.72 16.54
N LYS A 40 3.60 -5.78 17.38
CA LYS A 40 2.84 -5.73 18.64
C LYS A 40 3.35 -4.66 19.59
N LYS A 41 4.65 -4.44 19.67
CA LYS A 41 5.20 -3.32 20.47
C LYS A 41 4.70 -1.97 19.97
N GLY A 42 4.66 -1.78 18.66
CA GLY A 42 4.09 -0.57 18.05
C GLY A 42 2.62 -0.41 18.38
N PHE A 43 1.81 -1.44 18.13
CA PHE A 43 0.37 -1.38 18.42
C PHE A 43 0.05 -1.18 19.91
N ALA A 44 0.83 -1.77 20.81
CA ALA A 44 0.68 -1.53 22.25
C ALA A 44 0.92 -0.05 22.58
N HIS A 45 1.99 0.55 22.06
CA HIS A 45 2.27 1.97 22.27
C HIS A 45 1.18 2.87 21.66
N LEU A 46 0.71 2.57 20.45
CA LEU A 46 -0.42 3.27 19.84
C LEU A 46 -1.69 3.19 20.69
N ALA A 47 -1.97 2.02 21.26
CA ALA A 47 -3.14 1.84 22.13
C ALA A 47 -3.07 2.70 23.40
N GLU A 48 -1.89 2.83 24.01
CA GLU A 48 -1.69 3.73 25.16
C GLU A 48 -1.82 5.21 24.76
N LEU A 49 -1.21 5.61 23.65
CA LEU A 49 -1.34 6.99 23.14
C LEU A 49 -2.81 7.38 22.91
N LYS A 50 -3.62 6.48 22.34
CA LYS A 50 -5.05 6.74 22.11
C LYS A 50 -5.88 6.84 23.39
N LYS A 51 -5.45 6.19 24.48
CA LYS A 51 -6.08 6.34 25.79
C LYS A 51 -5.75 7.70 26.43
N GLU A 52 -4.48 8.12 26.31
CA GLU A 52 -4.01 9.38 26.88
C GLU A 52 -4.49 10.60 26.08
N LYS A 53 -4.60 10.46 24.77
CA LYS A 53 -4.93 11.52 23.82
C LYS A 53 -6.06 11.04 22.90
N PRO A 54 -7.33 11.33 23.22
CA PRO A 54 -8.47 10.79 22.48
C PRO A 54 -8.61 11.35 21.05
N ASN A 55 -8.10 12.58 20.80
CA ASN A 55 -8.18 13.20 19.47
C ASN A 55 -7.04 12.74 18.57
N ALA A 56 -7.33 12.44 17.31
CA ALA A 56 -6.34 11.96 16.36
C ALA A 56 -5.19 12.96 16.14
N GLU A 57 -5.49 14.24 16.07
CA GLU A 57 -4.52 15.32 15.88
C GLU A 57 -3.45 15.35 16.98
N ASP A 58 -3.77 14.91 18.19
CA ASP A 58 -2.85 14.92 19.33
C ASP A 58 -1.91 13.71 19.34
N TRP A 59 -2.35 12.53 18.90
CA TRP A 59 -1.55 11.30 18.97
C TRP A 59 -0.88 10.91 17.65
N GLN A 60 -1.44 11.29 16.49
CA GLN A 60 -0.88 10.90 15.20
C GLN A 60 0.56 11.37 14.98
N PRO A 61 0.95 12.63 15.25
CA PRO A 61 2.33 13.06 15.10
C PRO A 61 3.29 12.27 16.01
N VAL A 62 2.88 12.04 17.27
CA VAL A 62 3.70 11.30 18.27
C VAL A 62 3.87 9.85 17.83
N TRP A 63 2.78 9.23 17.35
CA TRP A 63 2.82 7.88 16.80
C TRP A 63 3.74 7.77 15.58
N THR A 64 3.60 8.72 14.64
CA THR A 64 4.42 8.74 13.43
C THR A 64 5.90 8.82 13.77
N GLU A 65 6.27 9.73 14.68
CA GLU A 65 7.65 9.86 15.13
C GLU A 65 8.16 8.56 15.79
N TYR A 66 7.38 7.98 16.72
CA TYR A 66 7.74 6.73 17.37
C TYR A 66 7.89 5.58 16.38
N TYR A 67 6.96 5.47 15.43
CA TYR A 67 7.01 4.45 14.40
C TYR A 67 8.28 4.58 13.54
N GLU A 68 8.56 5.77 13.04
CA GLU A 68 9.72 6.05 12.18
C GLU A 68 11.06 5.86 12.91
N GLN A 69 11.13 6.21 14.20
CA GLN A 69 12.37 6.12 14.96
C GLN A 69 12.60 4.76 15.63
N LYS A 70 11.58 4.00 15.98
CA LYS A 70 11.72 2.78 16.80
C LYS A 70 11.22 1.52 16.10
N ILE A 71 10.03 1.55 15.54
CA ILE A 71 9.40 0.34 14.99
C ILE A 71 9.92 0.03 13.59
N ARG A 72 9.86 1.01 12.69
CA ARG A 72 10.24 0.86 11.29
C ARG A 72 11.71 0.44 11.11
N PRO A 73 12.73 1.07 11.76
CA PRO A 73 14.11 0.64 11.63
C PRO A 73 14.35 -0.77 12.17
N SER A 74 13.72 -1.13 13.28
CA SER A 74 13.80 -2.48 13.84
C SER A 74 13.21 -3.53 12.90
N LEU A 75 12.07 -3.22 12.28
CA LEU A 75 11.40 -4.09 11.32
C LEU A 75 12.23 -4.25 10.05
N LEU A 76 12.67 -3.15 9.43
CA LEU A 76 13.47 -3.17 8.21
C LEU A 76 14.82 -3.83 8.40
N GLY A 77 15.50 -3.57 9.52
CA GLY A 77 16.78 -4.20 9.85
C GLY A 77 16.65 -5.72 9.97
N TYR A 78 15.65 -6.18 10.70
CA TYR A 78 15.39 -7.62 10.83
C TYR A 78 15.00 -8.28 9.50
N LEU A 79 14.07 -7.68 8.75
CA LEU A 79 13.63 -8.22 7.46
C LEU A 79 14.78 -8.25 6.44
N LYS A 80 15.60 -7.19 6.35
CA LYS A 80 16.79 -7.16 5.50
C LYS A 80 17.74 -8.31 5.84
N GLN A 81 17.99 -8.56 7.13
CA GLN A 81 18.83 -9.70 7.55
C GLN A 81 18.23 -11.03 7.08
N GLN A 82 16.92 -11.22 7.22
CA GLN A 82 16.24 -12.45 6.75
C GLN A 82 16.33 -12.61 5.23
N ILE A 83 16.17 -11.54 4.45
CA ILE A 83 16.32 -11.55 2.98
C ILE A 83 17.73 -12.03 2.59
N ILE A 84 18.78 -11.44 3.18
CA ILE A 84 20.15 -11.75 2.84
C ILE A 84 20.54 -13.17 3.27
N SER A 85 20.10 -13.61 4.45
CA SER A 85 20.39 -14.94 4.97
C SER A 85 19.61 -16.06 4.28
N ASN A 86 18.50 -15.74 3.60
CA ASN A 86 17.57 -16.68 2.98
C ASN A 86 17.32 -16.32 1.50
N LYS A 87 18.32 -15.84 0.80
CA LYS A 87 18.21 -15.32 -0.58
C LYS A 87 17.78 -16.37 -1.63
N ASP A 88 17.79 -17.67 -1.26
CA ASP A 88 17.52 -18.79 -2.17
C ASP A 88 16.30 -19.63 -1.70
N ASN A 89 15.45 -19.10 -0.82
CA ASN A 89 14.30 -19.85 -0.31
C ASN A 89 13.11 -18.93 0.08
N GLY A 90 11.97 -19.56 0.37
CA GLY A 90 10.71 -18.87 0.65
C GLY A 90 10.70 -17.99 1.91
N VAL A 91 11.64 -18.16 2.86
CA VAL A 91 11.78 -17.23 4.01
C VAL A 91 12.24 -15.87 3.50
N GLY A 92 13.21 -15.87 2.57
CA GLY A 92 13.68 -14.63 1.93
C GLY A 92 12.60 -13.95 1.09
N GLU A 93 11.78 -14.72 0.34
CA GLU A 93 10.65 -14.17 -0.40
C GLU A 93 9.62 -13.51 0.54
N TYR A 94 9.24 -14.20 1.60
CA TYR A 94 8.35 -13.64 2.62
C TYR A 94 8.90 -12.33 3.20
N ALA A 95 10.16 -12.36 3.62
CA ALA A 95 10.82 -11.19 4.21
C ALA A 95 10.92 -10.03 3.20
N PHE A 96 11.17 -10.31 1.91
CA PHE A 96 11.22 -9.28 0.86
C PHE A 96 9.85 -8.63 0.64
N ARG A 97 8.79 -9.43 0.58
CA ARG A 97 7.41 -8.91 0.48
C ARG A 97 7.07 -8.01 1.66
N ASP A 98 7.37 -8.46 2.87
CA ASP A 98 7.09 -7.72 4.10
C ASP A 98 7.95 -6.44 4.22
N TYR A 99 9.22 -6.50 3.83
CA TYR A 99 10.12 -5.34 3.70
C TYR A 99 9.55 -4.29 2.75
N SER A 100 9.03 -4.72 1.60
CA SER A 100 8.46 -3.84 0.58
C SER A 100 7.21 -3.07 1.02
N MET A 101 6.58 -3.48 2.12
CA MET A 101 5.42 -2.78 2.71
C MET A 101 5.83 -1.65 3.66
N ALA A 102 7.08 -1.65 4.12
CA ALA A 102 7.58 -0.69 5.11
C ALA A 102 8.70 0.21 4.58
N CYS A 103 9.42 -0.19 3.52
CA CYS A 103 10.55 0.56 2.99
C CYS A 103 10.10 1.68 2.03
N ASN A 104 10.96 2.69 1.86
CA ASN A 104 10.87 3.69 0.81
C ASN A 104 11.63 3.27 -0.46
N THR A 105 11.64 4.13 -1.48
CA THR A 105 12.30 3.86 -2.78
C THR A 105 13.81 3.71 -2.66
N ASP A 106 14.47 4.54 -1.84
CA ASP A 106 15.93 4.52 -1.68
C ASP A 106 16.39 3.26 -0.93
N GLU A 107 15.62 2.85 0.08
CA GLU A 107 15.88 1.62 0.83
C GLU A 107 15.66 0.38 -0.05
N MET A 108 14.65 0.40 -0.93
CA MET A 108 14.43 -0.68 -1.90
C MET A 108 15.60 -0.74 -2.89
N ASP A 109 16.08 0.40 -3.39
CA ASP A 109 17.23 0.44 -4.31
C ASP A 109 18.50 -0.11 -3.66
N ALA A 110 18.77 0.29 -2.43
CA ALA A 110 19.90 -0.23 -1.68
C ALA A 110 19.83 -1.75 -1.48
N LEU A 111 18.63 -2.28 -1.21
CA LEU A 111 18.42 -3.71 -1.04
C LEU A 111 18.58 -4.51 -2.34
N GLN A 112 18.20 -3.95 -3.49
CA GLN A 112 18.22 -4.67 -4.78
C GLN A 112 19.59 -5.20 -5.18
N THR A 113 20.67 -4.60 -4.70
CA THR A 113 22.04 -5.05 -4.97
C THR A 113 22.48 -6.25 -4.12
N GLU A 114 21.73 -6.54 -3.06
CA GLU A 114 22.08 -7.56 -2.06
C GLU A 114 21.25 -8.85 -2.18
N ILE A 115 20.13 -8.82 -2.92
CA ILE A 115 19.27 -10.00 -3.11
C ILE A 115 19.87 -10.98 -4.13
N GLY A 116 19.69 -12.28 -3.88
CA GLY A 116 20.21 -13.35 -4.74
C GLY A 116 19.44 -13.51 -6.06
N ASN A 117 20.04 -14.26 -6.99
CA ASN A 117 19.46 -14.52 -8.30
C ASN A 117 18.11 -15.22 -8.23
N TRP A 118 17.94 -16.14 -7.29
CA TRP A 118 16.68 -16.86 -7.11
C TRP A 118 15.53 -15.91 -6.74
N LEU A 119 15.71 -15.05 -5.73
CA LEU A 119 14.72 -14.04 -5.38
C LEU A 119 14.42 -13.12 -6.58
N ASN A 120 15.45 -12.67 -7.29
CA ASN A 120 15.29 -11.84 -8.49
C ASN A 120 14.48 -12.52 -9.61
N SER A 121 14.51 -13.85 -9.69
CA SER A 121 13.77 -14.60 -10.71
C SER A 121 12.26 -14.72 -10.42
N LEU A 122 11.84 -14.47 -9.18
CA LEU A 122 10.44 -14.62 -8.77
C LEU A 122 9.57 -13.53 -9.35
N LYS A 123 8.43 -13.91 -9.94
CA LYS A 123 7.44 -12.98 -10.48
C LYS A 123 6.93 -11.99 -9.43
N THR A 124 6.75 -12.44 -8.19
CA THR A 124 6.34 -11.62 -7.04
C THR A 124 7.35 -10.51 -6.76
N VAL A 125 8.64 -10.83 -6.75
CA VAL A 125 9.72 -9.88 -6.54
C VAL A 125 9.82 -8.89 -7.71
N GLN A 126 9.73 -9.37 -8.94
CA GLN A 126 9.74 -8.53 -10.13
C GLN A 126 8.56 -7.53 -10.15
N ALA A 127 7.35 -7.99 -9.79
CA ALA A 127 6.18 -7.12 -9.69
C ALA A 127 6.35 -6.02 -8.61
N ILE A 128 6.92 -6.37 -7.46
CA ILE A 128 7.24 -5.40 -6.40
C ILE A 128 8.25 -4.37 -6.91
N LYS A 129 9.33 -4.80 -7.54
CA LYS A 129 10.35 -3.90 -8.12
C LYS A 129 9.73 -2.97 -9.16
N ALA A 130 8.90 -3.48 -10.07
CA ALA A 130 8.20 -2.67 -11.04
C ALA A 130 7.29 -1.61 -10.39
N ARG A 131 6.64 -1.94 -9.28
CA ARG A 131 5.86 -0.97 -8.47
C ARG A 131 6.76 0.16 -7.94
N PHE A 132 7.93 -0.15 -7.39
CA PHE A 132 8.86 0.87 -6.89
C PHE A 132 9.39 1.77 -8.01
N GLU A 133 9.68 1.23 -9.19
CA GLU A 133 10.02 2.03 -10.36
C GLU A 133 8.86 2.96 -10.80
N ALA A 134 7.62 2.50 -10.68
CA ALA A 134 6.46 3.35 -10.93
C ALA A 134 6.34 4.48 -9.90
N LEU A 135 6.55 4.19 -8.60
CA LEU A 135 6.56 5.21 -7.53
C LEU A 135 7.62 6.29 -7.76
N LYS A 136 8.81 5.93 -8.22
CA LYS A 136 9.85 6.90 -8.56
C LYS A 136 9.43 7.85 -9.68
N ARG A 137 8.70 7.34 -10.68
CA ARG A 137 8.20 8.15 -11.80
C ARG A 137 7.12 9.13 -11.38
N THR A 138 6.36 8.80 -10.34
CA THR A 138 5.25 9.62 -9.82
C THR A 138 5.59 10.33 -8.50
N ALA A 139 6.88 10.37 -8.11
CA ALA A 139 7.31 11.04 -6.91
C ALA A 139 7.07 12.55 -6.96
N VAL A 140 7.00 13.19 -5.80
CA VAL A 140 6.85 14.65 -5.68
C VAL A 140 7.94 15.35 -6.50
N GLY A 141 7.54 16.37 -7.26
CA GLY A 141 8.42 17.12 -8.16
C GLY A 141 8.66 16.47 -9.53
N LYS A 142 8.10 15.29 -9.79
CA LYS A 142 8.13 14.68 -11.13
C LYS A 142 6.90 15.12 -11.95
N PRO A 143 7.01 15.16 -13.28
CA PRO A 143 5.85 15.33 -14.13
C PRO A 143 4.80 14.25 -13.84
N PHE A 144 3.51 14.63 -13.90
CA PHE A 144 2.44 13.65 -13.78
C PHE A 144 2.47 12.63 -14.93
N VAL A 145 1.98 11.44 -14.68
CA VAL A 145 1.78 10.42 -15.71
C VAL A 145 0.34 10.53 -16.17
N ASP A 146 0.12 10.72 -17.47
CA ASP A 146 -1.22 10.86 -18.01
C ASP A 146 -2.00 9.53 -17.93
N ILE A 147 -3.24 9.64 -17.50
CA ILE A 147 -4.16 8.51 -17.36
C ILE A 147 -5.37 8.79 -18.25
N ALA A 148 -5.72 7.83 -19.10
CA ALA A 148 -6.90 7.88 -19.95
C ALA A 148 -7.96 6.87 -19.48
N GLY A 149 -9.22 7.24 -19.62
CA GLY A 149 -10.39 6.40 -19.34
C GLY A 149 -11.64 7.01 -19.95
N GLU A 150 -12.80 6.59 -19.50
CA GLU A 150 -14.08 7.18 -19.88
C GLU A 150 -14.63 8.04 -18.74
N ASN A 151 -15.35 9.09 -19.06
CA ASN A 151 -16.18 9.78 -18.08
C ASN A 151 -17.51 9.01 -17.83
N THR A 152 -18.35 9.53 -16.97
CA THR A 152 -19.67 8.92 -16.66
C THR A 152 -20.62 8.82 -17.87
N GLU A 153 -20.39 9.63 -18.89
CA GLU A 153 -21.16 9.65 -20.14
C GLU A 153 -20.57 8.70 -21.21
N GLY A 154 -19.45 8.02 -20.93
CA GLY A 154 -18.75 7.14 -21.85
C GLY A 154 -17.85 7.84 -22.85
N LYS A 155 -17.55 9.12 -22.63
CA LYS A 155 -16.63 9.91 -23.45
C LYS A 155 -15.19 9.73 -22.95
N GLU A 156 -14.25 9.56 -23.87
CA GLU A 156 -12.82 9.54 -23.55
C GLU A 156 -12.42 10.81 -22.79
N THR A 157 -11.73 10.64 -21.69
CA THR A 157 -11.27 11.71 -20.79
C THR A 157 -9.89 11.34 -20.29
N ARG A 158 -9.03 12.35 -20.10
CA ARG A 158 -7.64 12.19 -19.67
C ARG A 158 -7.34 13.09 -18.47
N LEU A 159 -6.39 12.69 -17.64
CA LEU A 159 -5.86 13.56 -16.58
C LEU A 159 -5.29 14.86 -17.16
N SER A 160 -4.64 14.81 -18.33
CA SER A 160 -4.14 15.98 -19.07
C SER A 160 -5.22 16.98 -19.48
N ASP A 161 -6.50 16.58 -19.50
CA ASP A 161 -7.61 17.52 -19.73
C ASP A 161 -7.84 18.50 -18.59
N PHE A 162 -7.30 18.21 -17.41
CA PHE A 162 -7.45 19.00 -16.18
C PHE A 162 -6.17 19.68 -15.73
N VAL A 163 -5.00 19.07 -15.98
CA VAL A 163 -3.69 19.55 -15.54
C VAL A 163 -3.16 20.65 -16.46
N GLY A 164 -2.36 21.58 -15.93
CA GLY A 164 -1.65 22.62 -16.70
C GLY A 164 -2.50 23.82 -17.10
N LYS A 165 -3.71 23.97 -16.55
CA LYS A 165 -4.65 25.06 -16.86
C LYS A 165 -4.72 26.16 -15.79
N GLY A 166 -3.68 26.27 -14.95
CA GLY A 166 -3.63 27.24 -13.86
C GLY A 166 -4.39 26.82 -12.60
N ASN A 167 -4.91 25.58 -12.57
CA ASN A 167 -5.64 25.03 -11.44
C ASN A 167 -4.76 24.06 -10.64
N TYR A 168 -5.08 23.90 -9.36
CA TYR A 168 -4.66 22.74 -8.57
C TYR A 168 -5.58 21.56 -8.91
N VAL A 169 -4.99 20.40 -9.19
CA VAL A 169 -5.75 19.17 -9.47
C VAL A 169 -5.50 18.16 -8.37
N LEU A 170 -6.53 17.83 -7.60
CA LEU A 170 -6.53 16.73 -6.65
C LEU A 170 -7.02 15.48 -7.36
N VAL A 171 -6.20 14.45 -7.40
CA VAL A 171 -6.55 13.15 -7.96
C VAL A 171 -6.92 12.20 -6.83
N ASP A 172 -8.16 11.75 -6.80
CA ASP A 172 -8.67 10.74 -5.86
C ASP A 172 -8.84 9.40 -6.56
N MET A 173 -8.07 8.39 -6.14
CA MET A 173 -8.19 7.02 -6.68
C MET A 173 -9.09 6.19 -5.77
N TRP A 174 -10.25 5.78 -6.28
CA TRP A 174 -11.28 5.16 -5.48
C TRP A 174 -11.97 3.96 -6.15
N ALA A 175 -12.80 3.24 -5.38
CA ALA A 175 -13.71 2.20 -5.88
C ALA A 175 -14.99 2.17 -5.04
N SER A 176 -16.10 1.70 -5.63
CA SER A 176 -17.39 1.65 -4.92
C SER A 176 -17.40 0.72 -3.70
N TRP A 177 -16.54 -0.28 -3.69
CA TRP A 177 -16.35 -1.25 -2.60
C TRP A 177 -15.30 -0.82 -1.56
N CYS A 178 -14.57 0.27 -1.81
CA CYS A 178 -13.51 0.76 -0.92
C CYS A 178 -14.13 1.56 0.25
N ALA A 179 -14.30 0.93 1.40
CA ALA A 179 -14.92 1.57 2.56
C ALA A 179 -14.17 2.85 3.02
N PRO A 180 -12.84 2.87 3.20
CA PRO A 180 -12.11 4.09 3.57
C PRO A 180 -12.28 5.21 2.54
N CYS A 181 -12.30 4.88 1.23
CA CYS A 181 -12.52 5.88 0.19
C CYS A 181 -13.90 6.54 0.34
N ARG A 182 -14.93 5.75 0.62
CA ARG A 182 -16.31 6.25 0.83
C ARG A 182 -16.45 7.12 2.06
N GLU A 183 -15.69 6.83 3.11
CA GLU A 183 -15.65 7.61 4.35
C GLU A 183 -14.99 8.99 4.12
N GLU A 184 -14.06 9.10 3.17
CA GLU A 184 -13.37 10.35 2.83
C GLU A 184 -14.18 11.25 1.90
N ILE A 185 -15.14 10.73 1.12
CA ILE A 185 -15.94 11.50 0.16
C ILE A 185 -16.63 12.73 0.75
N PRO A 186 -17.23 12.71 1.96
CA PRO A 186 -17.80 13.92 2.56
C PRO A 186 -16.78 15.05 2.75
N ASN A 187 -15.56 14.74 3.17
CA ASN A 187 -14.47 15.71 3.32
C ASN A 187 -14.07 16.29 1.96
N LEU A 188 -13.94 15.42 0.94
CA LEU A 188 -13.65 15.85 -0.44
C LEU A 188 -14.76 16.76 -0.99
N ALA A 189 -16.02 16.47 -0.69
CA ALA A 189 -17.15 17.30 -1.11
C ALA A 189 -17.11 18.68 -0.46
N GLU A 190 -16.78 18.80 0.82
CA GLU A 190 -16.59 20.06 1.52
C GLU A 190 -15.45 20.88 0.92
N ILE A 191 -14.29 20.25 0.70
CA ILE A 191 -13.13 20.85 0.05
C ILE A 191 -13.49 21.33 -1.37
N TYR A 192 -14.13 20.49 -2.16
CA TYR A 192 -14.54 20.83 -3.52
C TYR A 192 -15.49 22.04 -3.54
N ASN A 193 -16.54 22.04 -2.72
CA ASN A 193 -17.49 23.13 -2.65
C ASN A 193 -16.84 24.45 -2.18
N THR A 194 -15.83 24.38 -1.32
CA THR A 194 -15.10 25.55 -0.81
C THR A 194 -14.14 26.15 -1.84
N TYR A 195 -13.53 25.34 -2.70
CA TYR A 195 -12.38 25.75 -3.51
C TYR A 195 -12.56 25.61 -5.03
N LYS A 196 -13.62 24.99 -5.54
CA LYS A 196 -13.84 24.80 -6.99
C LYS A 196 -13.83 26.10 -7.78
N ASP A 197 -14.36 27.18 -7.21
CA ASP A 197 -14.40 28.52 -7.82
C ASP A 197 -13.12 29.33 -7.53
N LYS A 198 -12.15 28.74 -6.80
CA LYS A 198 -10.86 29.32 -6.43
C LYS A 198 -9.67 28.59 -7.06
N GLY A 199 -9.93 27.82 -8.11
CA GLY A 199 -8.88 27.13 -8.86
C GLY A 199 -8.54 25.73 -8.37
N LEU A 200 -9.45 25.03 -7.66
CA LEU A 200 -9.31 23.61 -7.37
C LEU A 200 -10.19 22.77 -8.30
N VAL A 201 -9.61 21.76 -8.90
CA VAL A 201 -10.31 20.68 -9.57
C VAL A 201 -10.09 19.39 -8.76
N ILE A 202 -11.14 18.64 -8.46
CA ILE A 202 -11.02 17.24 -8.02
C ILE A 202 -11.32 16.36 -9.23
N LEU A 203 -10.49 15.35 -9.48
CA LEU A 203 -10.72 14.28 -10.45
C LEU A 203 -10.76 12.96 -9.72
N GLY A 204 -11.94 12.35 -9.63
CA GLY A 204 -12.07 10.97 -9.14
C GLY A 204 -11.64 10.00 -10.24
N ILE A 205 -10.75 9.07 -9.92
CA ILE A 205 -10.36 7.98 -10.84
C ILE A 205 -10.84 6.68 -10.24
N ALA A 206 -11.92 6.13 -10.79
CA ALA A 206 -12.47 4.85 -10.36
C ALA A 206 -11.70 3.69 -11.00
N THR A 207 -11.13 2.82 -10.16
CA THR A 207 -10.29 1.69 -10.59
C THR A 207 -10.79 0.37 -9.98
N TRP A 208 -10.48 -0.76 -10.63
CA TRP A 208 -10.77 -2.12 -10.15
C TRP A 208 -12.24 -2.37 -9.79
N ASP A 209 -13.16 -1.80 -10.57
CA ASP A 209 -14.59 -1.87 -10.28
C ASP A 209 -15.42 -1.90 -11.57
N LYS A 210 -16.68 -2.29 -11.46
CA LYS A 210 -17.61 -2.33 -12.58
C LYS A 210 -18.29 -0.98 -12.79
N LYS A 211 -18.42 -0.57 -14.05
CA LYS A 211 -18.97 0.72 -14.46
C LYS A 211 -20.35 1.02 -13.84
N ASP A 212 -21.26 0.04 -13.82
CA ASP A 212 -22.59 0.18 -13.23
C ASP A 212 -22.55 0.48 -11.73
N ARG A 213 -21.64 -0.19 -11.00
CA ARG A 213 -21.44 0.04 -9.57
C ARG A 213 -20.83 1.41 -9.28
N ILE A 214 -19.86 1.81 -10.11
CA ILE A 214 -19.22 3.13 -10.00
C ILE A 214 -20.28 4.23 -10.20
N ILE A 215 -21.06 4.16 -11.28
CA ILE A 215 -22.09 5.16 -11.60
C ILE A 215 -23.12 5.25 -10.47
N LYS A 216 -23.59 4.08 -9.96
CA LYS A 216 -24.49 4.04 -8.81
C LYS A 216 -23.86 4.71 -7.58
N ALA A 217 -22.62 4.40 -7.25
CA ALA A 217 -21.94 4.95 -6.07
C ALA A 217 -21.70 6.47 -6.19
N ILE A 218 -21.38 6.99 -7.37
CA ILE A 218 -21.28 8.44 -7.64
C ILE A 218 -22.61 9.14 -7.27
N GLY A 219 -23.75 8.58 -7.69
CA GLY A 219 -25.06 9.12 -7.34
C GLY A 219 -25.39 9.00 -5.85
N ASP A 220 -25.21 7.82 -5.26
CA ASP A 220 -25.49 7.56 -3.85
C ASP A 220 -24.66 8.46 -2.89
N LEU A 221 -23.43 8.81 -3.30
CA LEU A 221 -22.48 9.60 -2.51
C LEU A 221 -22.44 11.08 -2.90
N ASN A 222 -23.32 11.51 -3.82
CA ASN A 222 -23.40 12.90 -4.31
C ASN A 222 -22.04 13.48 -4.77
N MET A 223 -21.26 12.69 -5.50
CA MET A 223 -19.98 13.13 -6.04
C MET A 223 -20.21 14.03 -7.26
N THR A 224 -20.02 15.34 -7.09
CA THR A 224 -20.34 16.34 -8.13
C THR A 224 -19.13 16.77 -8.98
N TRP A 225 -17.94 16.27 -8.67
CA TRP A 225 -16.71 16.55 -9.43
C TRP A 225 -16.48 15.55 -10.55
N PRO A 226 -15.65 15.91 -11.56
CA PRO A 226 -15.32 15.03 -12.68
C PRO A 226 -14.84 13.64 -12.26
N GLN A 227 -15.27 12.64 -13.02
CA GLN A 227 -14.92 11.24 -12.80
C GLN A 227 -14.30 10.64 -14.06
N LEU A 228 -13.24 9.88 -13.89
CA LEU A 228 -12.60 9.05 -14.91
C LEU A 228 -12.73 7.60 -14.48
N LEU A 229 -13.27 6.76 -15.35
CA LEU A 229 -13.43 5.33 -15.13
C LEU A 229 -12.30 4.61 -15.86
N ASP A 230 -11.47 3.87 -15.12
CA ASP A 230 -10.47 2.98 -15.73
C ASP A 230 -11.18 1.74 -16.26
N THR A 231 -11.36 1.68 -17.57
CA THR A 231 -12.03 0.57 -18.26
C THR A 231 -11.09 -0.58 -18.62
N ARG A 232 -9.81 -0.48 -18.29
CA ARG A 232 -8.80 -1.52 -18.51
C ARG A 232 -8.85 -2.56 -17.39
N GLN A 233 -9.81 -3.48 -17.47
CA GLN A 233 -9.95 -4.62 -16.55
C GLN A 233 -9.65 -5.93 -17.27
#